data_58f953f8889739ee86ecdb84a5b66e05
#
_entry.id   58f953f8889739ee86ecdb84a5b66e05
#
_cell.length_a   1.000
_cell.length_b   1.000
_cell.length_c   1.000
_cell.angle_alpha   90.00
_cell.angle_beta   90.00
_cell.angle_gamma   90.00
#
_symmetry.space_group_name_H-M   'P 1'
#
loop_
_entity.id
_entity.type
_entity.pdbx_description
1 polymer ?
#
loop_
_entity_poly.entity_id
_entity_poly.type
_entity_poly.pdbx_seq_one_letter_code
_entity_poly.pdbx_strand_id
1 'polypeptide(L)' 'MEYVMKYNFDEAVERRGTGCLKYDFAKERGKKEDVLPLWVADMDFETAPQITQALIKRAEQGIFGYTLIPD' A
#
# COMPACT_ATOMS: atom_id res chain seq x y z
N MET A 1 -14.76 -18.37 16.78
CA MET A 1 -15.29 -17.19 16.09
C MET A 1 -14.73 -17.12 14.69
N GLU A 2 -15.58 -17.12 13.71
CA GLU A 2 -15.13 -16.98 12.35
C GLU A 2 -14.71 -15.54 12.11
N TYR A 3 -13.52 -15.39 11.56
CA TYR A 3 -13.02 -14.09 11.18
C TYR A 3 -13.32 -13.86 9.70
N VAL A 4 -14.28 -12.99 9.44
CA VAL A 4 -14.66 -12.66 8.08
C VAL A 4 -13.87 -11.44 7.61
N MET A 5 -13.02 -11.65 6.64
CA MET A 5 -12.27 -10.56 6.03
C MET A 5 -13.13 -9.91 4.95
N LYS A 6 -13.31 -8.61 5.06
CA LYS A 6 -14.04 -7.84 4.07
C LYS A 6 -13.06 -6.98 3.28
N TYR A 7 -13.29 -6.94 1.98
CA TYR A 7 -12.57 -6.01 1.12
C TYR A 7 -13.22 -4.63 1.24
N ASN A 8 -12.40 -3.60 1.26
CA ASN A 8 -12.89 -2.23 1.29
C ASN A 8 -12.20 -1.43 0.21
N PHE A 9 -12.76 -1.52 -1.00
CA PHE A 9 -12.22 -0.81 -2.15
C PHE A 9 -12.92 0.53 -2.41
N ASP A 10 -13.91 0.87 -1.60
CA ASP A 10 -14.67 2.11 -1.75
C ASP A 10 -14.11 3.25 -0.92
N GLU A 11 -13.36 2.94 0.13
CA GLU A 11 -12.78 3.93 1.00
C GLU A 11 -11.41 4.36 0.49
N ALA A 12 -11.28 5.66 0.21
CA ALA A 12 -10.00 6.22 -0.18
C ALA A 12 -9.12 6.41 1.06
N VAL A 13 -7.90 5.89 0.99
CA VAL A 13 -6.95 6.01 2.09
C VAL A 13 -6.23 7.35 1.96
N GLU A 14 -6.10 8.10 3.07
CA GLU A 14 -5.29 9.31 3.07
C GLU A 14 -3.82 8.92 3.00
N ARG A 15 -3.17 9.30 1.91
CA ARG A 15 -1.80 8.87 1.63
C ARG A 15 -0.77 9.98 1.80
N ARG A 16 -1.20 11.21 2.09
CA ARG A 16 -0.27 12.29 2.34
C ARG A 16 0.46 12.06 3.64
N GLY A 17 1.76 12.33 3.65
CA GLY A 17 2.60 12.07 4.82
C GLY A 17 3.16 10.66 4.91
N THR A 18 2.89 9.81 3.94
CA THR A 18 3.38 8.42 3.94
C THR A 18 4.69 8.25 3.18
N GLY A 19 5.17 9.31 2.53
CA GLY A 19 6.37 9.25 1.71
C GLY A 19 6.13 8.70 0.32
N CYS A 20 4.87 8.52 -0.10
CA CYS A 20 4.59 7.98 -1.42
C CYS A 20 4.84 9.01 -2.52
N LEU A 21 5.37 8.55 -3.63
CA LEU A 21 5.72 9.42 -4.75
C LEU A 21 4.50 10.16 -5.30
N LYS A 22 3.36 9.50 -5.31
CA LYS A 22 2.14 10.02 -5.93
C LYS A 22 1.62 11.28 -5.25
N TYR A 23 1.69 11.36 -3.92
CA TYR A 23 1.07 12.45 -3.16
C TYR A 23 2.07 13.41 -2.50
N ASP A 24 3.26 12.94 -2.13
CA ASP A 24 4.10 13.70 -1.21
C ASP A 24 5.21 14.52 -1.88
N PHE A 25 5.46 14.35 -3.17
CA PHE A 25 6.58 14.99 -3.85
C PHE A 25 6.15 15.87 -5.02
N ALA A 26 4.93 16.40 -4.95
CA ALA A 26 4.41 17.26 -6.03
C ALA A 26 5.26 18.52 -6.20
N LYS A 27 5.62 19.16 -5.10
CA LYS A 27 6.41 20.40 -5.10
C LYS A 27 7.77 20.17 -5.75
N GLU A 28 8.44 19.08 -5.42
CA GLU A 28 9.76 18.72 -5.95
C GLU A 28 9.71 18.47 -7.45
N ARG A 29 8.55 18.12 -7.97
CA ARG A 29 8.33 17.92 -9.40
C ARG A 29 7.78 19.16 -10.09
N GLY A 30 7.75 20.31 -9.39
CA GLY A 30 7.27 21.57 -9.97
C GLY A 30 5.75 21.67 -10.07
N LYS A 31 5.03 20.90 -9.25
CA LYS A 31 3.56 20.93 -9.22
C LYS A 31 3.07 21.60 -7.96
N LYS A 32 1.79 21.99 -7.93
CA LYS A 32 1.17 22.54 -6.73
C LYS A 32 1.01 21.42 -5.70
N GLU A 33 1.18 21.76 -4.42
CA GLU A 33 1.10 20.76 -3.33
C GLU A 33 -0.27 20.11 -3.23
N ASP A 34 -1.33 20.83 -3.61
CA ASP A 34 -2.71 20.34 -3.52
C ASP A 34 -3.22 19.72 -4.82
N VAL A 35 -2.35 19.48 -5.79
CA VAL A 35 -2.75 18.92 -7.07
C VAL A 35 -3.34 17.52 -6.86
N LEU A 36 -4.44 17.24 -7.57
CA LEU A 36 -5.01 15.89 -7.58
C LEU A 36 -4.17 15.00 -8.49
N PRO A 37 -3.47 14.00 -7.94
CA PRO A 37 -2.60 13.16 -8.77
C PRO A 37 -3.41 12.18 -9.60
N LEU A 38 -3.18 12.22 -10.92
CA LEU A 38 -3.81 11.28 -11.86
C LEU A 38 -2.77 10.48 -12.64
N TRP A 39 -1.54 10.50 -12.17
CA TRP A 39 -0.41 9.77 -12.76
C TRP A 39 -0.03 8.62 -11.82
N VAL A 40 0.84 7.75 -12.25
CA VAL A 40 1.25 6.57 -11.47
C VAL A 40 0.05 5.66 -11.19
N ALA A 41 0.22 4.39 -11.44
CA ALA A 41 -0.86 3.43 -11.35
C ALA A 41 -1.22 3.00 -9.93
N ASP A 42 -0.67 3.67 -8.91
CA ASP A 42 -1.01 3.37 -7.52
C ASP A 42 -2.50 3.51 -7.27
N MET A 43 -3.09 2.52 -6.65
CA MET A 43 -4.48 2.58 -6.24
C MET A 43 -4.60 3.21 -4.86
N ASP A 44 -5.69 3.92 -4.62
CA ASP A 44 -5.89 4.68 -3.38
C ASP A 44 -6.80 3.97 -2.38
N PHE A 45 -6.99 2.68 -2.54
CA PHE A 45 -7.69 1.84 -1.58
C PHE A 45 -6.75 0.75 -1.06
N GLU A 46 -7.06 0.23 0.12
CA GLU A 46 -6.25 -0.81 0.72
C GLU A 46 -6.30 -2.09 -0.11
N THR A 47 -5.17 -2.81 -0.14
CA THR A 47 -5.13 -4.13 -0.76
C THR A 47 -5.98 -5.13 0.01
N ALA A 48 -6.27 -6.28 -0.60
CA ALA A 48 -7.04 -7.33 0.05
C ALA A 48 -6.40 -7.73 1.39
N PRO A 49 -7.19 -7.89 2.45
CA PRO A 49 -6.64 -8.22 3.78
C PRO A 49 -5.76 -9.46 3.80
N GLN A 50 -6.04 -10.45 2.96
CA GLN A 50 -5.24 -11.66 2.87
C GLN A 50 -3.80 -11.37 2.48
N ILE A 51 -3.58 -10.40 1.59
CA ILE A 51 -2.25 -10.01 1.15
C ILE A 51 -1.51 -9.32 2.30
N THR A 52 -2.18 -8.37 2.97
CA THR A 52 -1.61 -7.67 4.10
C THR A 52 -1.22 -8.65 5.21
N GLN A 53 -2.09 -9.60 5.53
CA GLN A 53 -1.84 -10.58 6.58
C GLN A 53 -0.66 -11.48 6.23
N ALA A 54 -0.52 -11.88 4.97
CA ALA A 54 0.61 -12.68 4.53
C ALA A 54 1.93 -11.93 4.70
N LEU A 55 1.94 -10.65 4.37
CA LEU A 55 3.14 -9.81 4.53
C LEU A 55 3.49 -9.61 6.00
N ILE A 56 2.50 -9.37 6.86
CA ILE A 56 2.71 -9.23 8.30
C ILE A 56 3.30 -10.50 8.87
N LYS A 57 2.75 -11.64 8.52
CA LYS A 57 3.24 -12.94 9.00
C LYS A 57 4.70 -13.16 8.60
N ARG A 58 5.04 -12.81 7.38
CA ARG A 58 6.42 -12.93 6.90
C ARG A 58 7.35 -11.98 7.63
N ALA A 59 6.91 -10.74 7.85
CA ALA A 59 7.70 -9.74 8.57
C ALA A 59 7.94 -10.15 10.03
N GLU A 60 6.96 -10.74 10.68
CA GLU A 60 7.07 -11.19 12.07
C GLU A 60 8.13 -12.30 12.24
N GLN A 61 8.41 -13.06 11.19
CA GLN A 61 9.46 -14.06 11.21
C GLN A 61 10.83 -13.44 11.47
N GLY A 62 11.05 -12.23 10.98
CA GLY A 62 12.24 -11.44 11.30
C GLY A 62 13.54 -11.87 10.61
N ILE A 63 13.49 -12.86 9.75
CA ILE A 63 14.66 -13.34 9.02
C ILE A 63 14.41 -13.17 7.52
N PHE A 64 15.18 -12.29 6.91
CA PHE A 64 14.96 -11.90 5.51
C PHE A 64 16.06 -12.47 4.62
N GLY A 65 15.98 -13.78 4.38
CA GLY A 65 16.93 -14.47 3.53
C GLY A 65 16.28 -14.93 2.22
N TYR A 66 17.05 -15.70 1.47
CA TYR A 66 16.54 -16.27 0.25
C TYR A 66 15.55 -17.39 0.54
N THR A 67 14.55 -17.51 -0.29
CA THR A 67 13.52 -18.55 -0.17
C THR A 67 13.44 -19.29 -1.51
N LEU A 68 13.26 -20.60 -1.46
CA LEU A 68 13.02 -21.36 -2.67
C LEU A 68 11.63 -21.08 -3.21
N ILE A 69 11.55 -20.93 -4.52
CA ILE A 69 10.26 -20.79 -5.19
C ILE A 69 9.65 -22.19 -5.29
N PRO A 70 8.44 -22.40 -4.76
CA PRO A 70 7.80 -23.71 -4.84
C PRO A 70 7.40 -24.04 -6.28
N ASP A 71 7.42 -25.33 -6.59
CA ASP A 71 7.00 -25.82 -7.90
C ASP A 71 5.49 -25.69 -8.11
#